data_87ac1efdf755ee0529f3114d10387e98
#
_entry.id   87ac1efdf755ee0529f3114d10387e98
#
_cell.length_a   1.000
_cell.length_b   1.000
_cell.length_c   1.000
_cell.angle_alpha   90.00
_cell.angle_beta   90.00
_cell.angle_gamma   90.00
#
_symmetry.space_group_name_H-M   'P 1'
#
loop_
_entity.id
_entity.type
_entity.pdbx_description
1 polymer ?
#
loop_
_entity_poly.entity_id
_entity_poly.type
_entity_poly.pdbx_seq_one_letter_code
_entity_poly.pdbx_strand_id
1 'polypeptide(L)'
;KFLLVLSAIFLTMQVSFADTDYEQIYRDLEPADFSYVHDIDPGEMYDVQNTSWSPYPLFRLTSPLFFKNTTIEPGYYLLTPREHKGNWYILFKVQGKVKYIIPVYNREIVPMGFYDANLPKAKLTPSQKFQVKLYDFVGKHVKSSQRKPAPDTFLETTDLENNFISIVLYW
;
A
#
# COMPACT_ATOMS: atom_id res chain seq x y z
N LYS A 1 -28.77 -14.40 -43.90
CA LYS A 1 -28.19 -13.02 -43.94
C LYS A 1 -28.14 -12.35 -42.56
N PHE A 2 -29.07 -12.67 -41.63
CA PHE A 2 -29.10 -12.11 -40.27
C PHE A 2 -27.97 -12.67 -39.38
N LEU A 3 -27.65 -13.95 -39.53
CA LEU A 3 -26.58 -14.63 -38.76
C LEU A 3 -25.17 -14.11 -39.08
N LEU A 4 -24.91 -13.67 -40.32
CA LEU A 4 -23.64 -13.10 -40.74
C LEU A 4 -23.40 -11.71 -40.16
N VAL A 5 -24.45 -10.92 -39.95
CA VAL A 5 -24.36 -9.60 -39.34
C VAL A 5 -24.09 -9.70 -37.83
N LEU A 6 -24.69 -10.69 -37.16
CA LEU A 6 -24.47 -10.93 -35.73
C LEU A 6 -23.01 -11.40 -35.46
N SER A 7 -22.44 -12.24 -36.35
CA SER A 7 -21.04 -12.69 -36.18
C SER A 7 -20.05 -11.55 -36.45
N ALA A 8 -20.38 -10.59 -37.33
CA ALA A 8 -19.52 -9.44 -37.57
C ALA A 8 -19.49 -8.46 -36.39
N ILE A 9 -20.60 -8.35 -35.63
CA ILE A 9 -20.66 -7.48 -34.44
C ILE A 9 -19.87 -8.11 -33.28
N PHE A 10 -19.84 -9.43 -33.17
CA PHE A 10 -19.01 -10.10 -32.13
C PHE A 10 -17.51 -10.04 -32.41
N LEU A 11 -17.09 -9.88 -33.65
CA LEU A 11 -15.67 -9.77 -34.02
C LEU A 11 -15.07 -8.37 -33.81
N THR A 12 -15.88 -7.35 -33.56
CA THR A 12 -15.41 -5.98 -33.33
C THR A 12 -15.30 -5.59 -31.86
N MET A 13 -15.69 -6.43 -30.94
CA MET A 13 -15.39 -6.26 -29.50
C MET A 13 -14.05 -6.92 -29.13
N GLN A 14 -12.99 -6.58 -29.83
CA GLN A 14 -11.67 -6.65 -29.23
C GLN A 14 -11.61 -5.51 -28.22
N VAL A 15 -11.85 -5.82 -26.94
CA VAL A 15 -11.45 -4.96 -25.85
C VAL A 15 -9.93 -4.91 -25.92
N SER A 16 -9.42 -3.87 -26.57
CA SER A 16 -8.02 -3.50 -26.46
C SER A 16 -7.82 -3.10 -24.99
N PHE A 17 -7.32 -4.02 -24.18
CA PHE A 17 -6.67 -3.62 -22.96
C PHE A 17 -5.49 -2.77 -23.40
N ALA A 18 -5.60 -1.47 -23.22
CA ALA A 18 -4.46 -0.58 -23.43
C ALA A 18 -3.38 -1.10 -22.49
N ASP A 19 -2.32 -1.61 -23.07
CA ASP A 19 -1.14 -2.03 -22.33
C ASP A 19 -0.62 -0.79 -21.60
N THR A 20 -0.48 -0.88 -20.27
CA THR A 20 -0.08 0.27 -19.46
C THR A 20 1.40 0.52 -19.74
N ASP A 21 1.73 1.66 -20.34
CA ASP A 21 3.11 2.06 -20.58
C ASP A 21 3.77 2.54 -19.27
N TYR A 22 4.31 1.57 -18.51
CA TYR A 22 4.99 1.86 -17.26
C TYR A 22 6.27 2.68 -17.46
N GLU A 23 6.90 2.60 -18.62
CA GLU A 23 8.09 3.38 -18.94
C GLU A 23 7.75 4.87 -19.07
N GLN A 24 6.62 5.18 -19.71
CA GLN A 24 6.13 6.53 -19.82
C GLN A 24 5.73 7.08 -18.44
N ILE A 25 4.99 6.31 -17.64
CA ILE A 25 4.63 6.67 -16.27
C ILE A 25 5.89 6.98 -15.45
N TYR A 26 6.90 6.12 -15.51
CA TYR A 26 8.17 6.33 -14.81
C TYR A 26 8.88 7.62 -15.22
N ARG A 27 8.85 7.97 -16.50
CA ARG A 27 9.45 9.21 -17.01
C ARG A 27 8.70 10.46 -16.51
N ASP A 28 7.38 10.39 -16.45
CA ASP A 28 6.51 11.51 -16.10
C ASP A 28 6.46 11.78 -14.59
N LEU A 29 6.80 10.78 -13.75
CA LEU A 29 6.85 10.96 -12.31
C LEU A 29 8.00 11.89 -11.89
N GLU A 30 7.65 13.00 -11.26
CA GLU A 30 8.64 13.93 -10.73
C GLU A 30 9.17 13.48 -9.36
N PRO A 31 10.49 13.63 -9.08
CA PRO A 31 11.03 13.44 -7.75
C PRO A 31 10.36 14.36 -6.73
N ALA A 32 10.26 13.92 -5.48
CA ALA A 32 9.72 14.73 -4.40
C ALA A 32 10.69 15.84 -4.01
N ASP A 33 10.15 17.02 -3.72
CA ASP A 33 10.85 18.16 -3.13
C ASP A 33 10.29 18.45 -1.74
N PHE A 34 10.79 17.75 -0.73
CA PHE A 34 10.38 17.90 0.67
C PHE A 34 11.52 18.42 1.51
N SER A 35 11.25 19.42 2.34
CA SER A 35 12.26 19.99 3.25
C SER A 35 12.68 19.04 4.39
N TYR A 36 11.87 18.05 4.73
CA TYR A 36 12.11 17.08 5.80
C TYR A 36 12.55 15.68 5.31
N VAL A 37 13.11 15.60 4.13
CA VAL A 37 13.47 14.32 3.44
C VAL A 37 14.29 13.36 4.30
N HIS A 38 15.12 13.82 5.19
CA HIS A 38 16.00 12.99 6.00
C HIS A 38 15.74 13.12 7.51
N ASP A 39 14.65 13.78 7.89
CA ASP A 39 14.29 14.01 9.28
C ASP A 39 13.16 13.09 9.74
N ILE A 40 12.83 13.14 11.04
CA ILE A 40 11.69 12.39 11.60
C ILE A 40 10.41 12.92 10.98
N ASP A 41 9.59 12.02 10.45
CA ASP A 41 8.26 12.39 9.96
C ASP A 41 7.36 12.77 11.15
N PRO A 42 6.88 14.02 11.23
CA PRO A 42 6.01 14.45 12.32
C PRO A 42 4.74 13.61 12.46
N GLY A 43 4.23 13.05 11.36
CA GLY A 43 3.04 12.19 11.37
C GLY A 43 3.24 10.88 12.12
N GLU A 44 4.46 10.36 12.20
CA GLU A 44 4.73 9.09 12.88
C GLU A 44 4.50 9.18 14.40
N MET A 45 4.77 10.33 15.00
CA MET A 45 4.51 10.52 16.44
C MET A 45 3.01 10.44 16.77
N TYR A 46 2.15 10.85 15.85
CA TYR A 46 0.69 10.74 16.02
C TYR A 46 0.18 9.32 15.81
N ASP A 47 0.79 8.59 14.88
CA ASP A 47 0.44 7.21 14.56
C ASP A 47 0.76 6.28 15.74
N VAL A 48 1.86 6.52 16.45
CA VAL A 48 2.29 5.72 17.61
C VAL A 48 1.46 5.99 18.87
N GLN A 49 0.87 7.15 19.02
CA GLN A 49 0.07 7.51 20.21
C GLN A 49 -1.24 6.70 20.33
N ASN A 50 -1.78 6.23 19.22
CA ASN A 50 -3.09 5.57 19.18
C ASN A 50 -3.01 4.06 18.93
N THR A 51 -1.85 3.53 18.54
CA THR A 51 -1.61 2.11 18.25
C THR A 51 -0.33 1.65 18.92
N SER A 52 -0.29 0.41 19.40
CA SER A 52 0.93 -0.15 20.00
C SER A 52 2.04 -0.41 18.97
N TRP A 53 1.76 -0.25 17.70
CA TRP A 53 2.68 -0.36 16.55
C TRP A 53 2.23 0.54 15.40
N SER A 54 3.15 0.79 14.50
CA SER A 54 2.83 1.51 13.28
C SER A 54 1.75 0.78 12.48
N PRO A 55 0.72 1.48 12.00
CA PRO A 55 -0.33 0.90 11.16
C PRO A 55 0.15 0.55 9.76
N TYR A 56 1.38 0.89 9.39
CA TYR A 56 1.88 0.73 8.03
C TYR A 56 2.73 -0.53 7.86
N PRO A 57 2.75 -1.13 6.65
CA PRO A 57 3.45 -2.37 6.41
C PRO A 57 4.97 -2.19 6.41
N LEU A 58 5.65 -3.22 6.90
CA LEU A 58 7.10 -3.34 6.81
C LEU A 58 7.46 -3.98 5.47
N PHE A 59 8.25 -3.26 4.67
CA PHE A 59 8.76 -3.72 3.39
C PHE A 59 10.19 -4.23 3.53
N ARG A 60 10.40 -5.50 3.18
CA ARG A 60 11.73 -6.09 3.09
C ARG A 60 12.23 -6.04 1.65
N LEU A 61 13.27 -5.26 1.43
CA LEU A 61 13.93 -5.16 0.14
C LEU A 61 15.21 -6.01 0.15
N THR A 62 15.33 -6.97 -0.76
CA THR A 62 16.47 -7.89 -0.87
C THR A 62 17.48 -7.48 -1.93
N SER A 63 17.05 -6.68 -2.91
CA SER A 63 17.87 -6.16 -4.01
C SER A 63 17.68 -4.66 -4.12
N PRO A 64 18.64 -3.88 -4.60
CA PRO A 64 18.46 -2.45 -4.76
C PRO A 64 17.35 -2.13 -5.77
N LEU A 65 16.56 -1.10 -5.48
CA LEU A 65 15.60 -0.52 -6.42
C LEU A 65 16.11 0.84 -6.90
N PHE A 66 15.74 1.16 -8.13
CA PHE A 66 16.18 2.39 -8.78
C PHE A 66 14.96 3.24 -9.13
N PHE A 67 14.98 4.48 -8.69
CA PHE A 67 14.03 5.48 -9.13
C PHE A 67 14.80 6.73 -9.58
N LYS A 68 14.89 6.92 -10.90
CA LYS A 68 15.68 8.01 -11.52
C LYS A 68 17.11 8.06 -10.95
N ASN A 69 17.47 9.13 -10.24
CA ASN A 69 18.79 9.31 -9.66
C ASN A 69 18.91 8.75 -8.23
N THR A 70 17.85 8.10 -7.72
CA THR A 70 17.80 7.58 -6.36
C THR A 70 17.95 6.07 -6.39
N THR A 71 18.92 5.54 -5.64
CA THR A 71 19.05 4.11 -5.38
C THR A 71 18.54 3.83 -3.98
N ILE A 72 17.54 2.94 -3.88
CA ILE A 72 17.01 2.45 -2.61
C ILE A 72 17.77 1.19 -2.28
N GLU A 73 18.58 1.24 -1.24
CA GLU A 73 19.44 0.13 -0.82
C GLU A 73 18.61 -1.02 -0.21
N PRO A 74 19.12 -2.27 -0.27
CA PRO A 74 18.49 -3.39 0.44
C PRO A 74 18.33 -3.10 1.94
N GLY A 75 17.20 -3.51 2.51
CA GLY A 75 16.91 -3.25 3.92
C GLY A 75 15.46 -3.47 4.30
N TYR A 76 15.11 -3.03 5.51
CA TYR A 76 13.74 -3.03 6.02
C TYR A 76 13.25 -1.61 6.13
N TYR A 77 12.12 -1.34 5.50
CA TYR A 77 11.52 -0.01 5.44
C TYR A 77 10.07 -0.05 5.89
N LEU A 78 9.70 0.90 6.74
CA LEU A 78 8.31 1.19 7.00
C LEU A 78 7.81 2.10 5.88
N LEU A 79 6.79 1.65 5.13
CA LEU A 79 6.21 2.42 4.02
C LEU A 79 5.04 3.26 4.52
N THR A 80 5.17 4.58 4.45
CA THR A 80 4.15 5.51 4.94
C THR A 80 3.67 6.41 3.81
N PRO A 81 2.36 6.40 3.47
CA PRO A 81 1.81 7.32 2.49
C PRO A 81 1.72 8.74 3.06
N ARG A 82 2.06 9.74 2.26
CA ARG A 82 1.93 11.17 2.61
C ARG A 82 1.51 11.99 1.42
N GLU A 83 0.64 12.94 1.68
CA GLU A 83 0.29 13.97 0.72
C GLU A 83 1.14 15.22 0.92
N HIS A 84 1.65 15.78 -0.17
CA HIS A 84 2.36 17.05 -0.17
C HIS A 84 2.00 17.84 -1.43
N LYS A 85 1.51 19.07 -1.25
CA LYS A 85 1.10 19.96 -2.35
C LYS A 85 0.16 19.31 -3.39
N GLY A 86 -0.76 18.47 -2.91
CA GLY A 86 -1.73 17.78 -3.76
C GLY A 86 -1.22 16.48 -4.41
N ASN A 87 0.05 16.15 -4.27
CA ASN A 87 0.66 14.92 -4.77
C ASN A 87 0.87 13.91 -3.64
N TRP A 88 0.75 12.62 -3.97
CA TRP A 88 0.98 11.55 -3.01
C TRP A 88 2.34 10.91 -3.19
N TYR A 89 2.94 10.54 -2.07
CA TYR A 89 4.27 9.95 -1.99
C TYR A 89 4.28 8.81 -0.98
N ILE A 90 5.15 7.84 -1.19
CA ILE A 90 5.47 6.82 -0.21
C ILE A 90 6.83 7.16 0.40
N LEU A 91 6.82 7.33 1.72
CA LEU A 91 8.02 7.55 2.51
C LEU A 91 8.61 6.19 2.93
N PHE A 92 9.85 5.95 2.60
CA PHE A 92 10.63 4.79 3.06
C PHE A 92 11.38 5.19 4.33
N LYS A 93 10.92 4.67 5.47
CA LYS A 93 11.45 5.04 6.78
C LYS A 93 12.29 3.93 7.39
N VAL A 94 13.35 4.32 8.06
CA VAL A 94 14.20 3.45 8.89
C VAL A 94 14.35 4.09 10.26
N GLN A 95 13.94 3.39 11.31
CA GLN A 95 13.99 3.91 12.70
C GLN A 95 13.34 5.29 12.86
N GLY A 96 12.17 5.49 12.25
CA GLY A 96 11.43 6.73 12.31
C GLY A 96 11.94 7.86 11.40
N LYS A 97 13.07 7.67 10.72
CA LYS A 97 13.63 8.66 9.80
C LYS A 97 13.30 8.33 8.35
N VAL A 98 12.90 9.34 7.60
CA VAL A 98 12.67 9.23 6.17
C VAL A 98 14.00 9.07 5.45
N LYS A 99 14.17 7.98 4.72
CA LYS A 99 15.36 7.70 3.91
C LYS A 99 15.14 8.05 2.45
N TYR A 100 13.97 7.67 1.89
CA TYR A 100 13.64 7.91 0.50
C TYR A 100 12.18 8.32 0.38
N ILE A 101 11.87 9.11 -0.64
CA ILE A 101 10.54 9.58 -0.96
C ILE A 101 10.27 9.26 -2.43
N ILE A 102 9.27 8.41 -2.67
CA ILE A 102 8.92 7.96 -4.01
C ILE A 102 7.51 8.45 -4.35
N PRO A 103 7.31 9.13 -5.49
CA PRO A 103 6.00 9.59 -5.90
C PRO A 103 5.07 8.42 -6.21
N VAL A 104 3.78 8.60 -5.91
CA VAL A 104 2.73 7.64 -6.23
C VAL A 104 2.17 8.00 -7.60
N TYR A 105 2.17 7.05 -8.55
CA TYR A 105 1.64 7.31 -9.88
C TYR A 105 0.12 7.15 -9.96
N ASN A 106 -0.47 6.29 -9.12
CA ASN A 106 -1.90 6.07 -9.08
C ASN A 106 -2.39 5.88 -7.64
N ARG A 107 -3.57 6.39 -7.33
CA ARG A 107 -4.25 6.23 -6.07
C ARG A 107 -5.72 5.95 -6.30
N GLU A 108 -6.21 4.87 -5.76
CA GLU A 108 -7.60 4.44 -5.90
C GLU A 108 -8.25 4.23 -4.53
N ILE A 109 -9.54 4.48 -4.47
CA ILE A 109 -10.34 4.16 -3.29
C ILE A 109 -10.93 2.76 -3.50
N VAL A 110 -10.54 1.84 -2.64
CA VAL A 110 -11.08 0.48 -2.67
C VAL A 110 -12.47 0.42 -2.00
N PRO A 111 -13.36 -0.48 -2.43
CA PRO A 111 -14.70 -0.59 -1.86
C PRO A 111 -14.65 -1.05 -0.40
N MET A 112 -15.67 -0.66 0.37
CA MET A 112 -15.86 -1.12 1.75
C MET A 112 -15.91 -2.66 1.79
N GLY A 113 -15.19 -3.26 2.69
CA GLY A 113 -15.06 -4.72 2.79
C GLY A 113 -13.97 -5.35 1.91
N PHE A 114 -13.23 -4.55 1.14
CA PHE A 114 -12.09 -5.03 0.36
C PHE A 114 -11.08 -5.77 1.24
N TYR A 115 -10.75 -5.23 2.39
CA TYR A 115 -9.82 -5.83 3.35
C TYR A 115 -10.33 -7.16 3.91
N ASP A 116 -11.63 -7.26 4.22
CA ASP A 116 -12.24 -8.50 4.69
C ASP A 116 -12.15 -9.63 3.65
N ALA A 117 -12.17 -9.30 2.37
CA ALA A 117 -12.11 -10.25 1.27
C ALA A 117 -10.66 -10.64 0.92
N ASN A 118 -9.70 -9.71 0.99
CA ASN A 118 -8.36 -9.87 0.43
C ASN A 118 -7.26 -10.06 1.49
N LEU A 119 -7.46 -9.59 2.73
CA LEU A 119 -6.48 -9.84 3.79
C LEU A 119 -6.41 -11.34 4.15
N PRO A 120 -5.20 -11.88 4.33
CA PRO A 120 -5.02 -13.25 4.78
C PRO A 120 -5.58 -13.41 6.20
N LYS A 121 -6.67 -14.17 6.33
CA LYS A 121 -7.25 -14.48 7.64
C LYS A 121 -6.38 -15.47 8.39
N ALA A 122 -5.92 -15.10 9.59
CA ALA A 122 -5.16 -15.99 10.45
C ALA A 122 -6.00 -17.22 10.80
N LYS A 123 -5.43 -18.41 10.60
CA LYS A 123 -6.05 -19.68 11.05
C LYS A 123 -5.90 -19.81 12.56
N LEU A 124 -6.85 -19.26 13.31
CA LEU A 124 -6.85 -19.31 14.76
C LEU A 124 -7.24 -20.71 15.27
N THR A 125 -6.51 -21.20 16.25
CA THR A 125 -6.90 -22.40 17.01
C THR A 125 -8.16 -22.14 17.86
N PRO A 126 -8.91 -23.17 18.32
CA PRO A 126 -10.10 -22.96 19.14
C PRO A 126 -9.83 -22.14 20.42
N SER A 127 -8.68 -22.34 21.06
CA SER A 127 -8.28 -21.57 22.25
C SER A 127 -8.02 -20.10 21.92
N GLN A 128 -7.35 -19.81 20.80
CA GLN A 128 -7.12 -18.45 20.33
C GLN A 128 -8.43 -17.75 19.94
N LYS A 129 -9.37 -18.45 19.31
CA LYS A 129 -10.70 -17.91 19.01
C LYS A 129 -11.46 -17.54 20.28
N PHE A 130 -11.34 -18.35 21.32
CA PHE A 130 -11.95 -18.04 22.62
C PHE A 130 -11.29 -16.82 23.27
N GLN A 131 -9.96 -16.73 23.24
CA GLN A 131 -9.24 -15.57 23.77
C GLN A 131 -9.63 -14.27 23.03
N VAL A 132 -9.68 -14.28 21.68
CA VAL A 132 -10.12 -13.12 20.89
C VAL A 132 -11.52 -12.69 21.31
N LYS A 133 -12.48 -13.63 21.40
CA LYS A 133 -13.85 -13.31 21.86
C LYS A 133 -13.89 -12.71 23.26
N LEU A 134 -13.04 -13.21 24.16
CA LEU A 134 -12.94 -12.69 25.53
C LEU A 134 -12.38 -11.26 25.53
N TYR A 135 -11.33 -11.00 24.75
CA TYR A 135 -10.76 -9.67 24.60
C TYR A 135 -11.74 -8.68 23.95
N ASP A 136 -12.48 -9.09 22.95
CA ASP A 136 -13.52 -8.27 22.32
C ASP A 136 -14.63 -7.94 23.31
N PHE A 137 -15.04 -8.91 24.13
CA PHE A 137 -16.04 -8.71 25.16
C PHE A 137 -15.56 -7.71 26.21
N VAL A 138 -14.34 -7.89 26.74
CA VAL A 138 -13.72 -6.98 27.72
C VAL A 138 -13.54 -5.60 27.10
N GLY A 139 -13.06 -5.50 25.85
CA GLY A 139 -12.87 -4.25 25.13
C GLY A 139 -14.16 -3.44 24.97
N LYS A 140 -15.29 -4.12 24.75
CA LYS A 140 -16.61 -3.47 24.64
C LYS A 140 -17.14 -2.93 25.97
N HIS A 141 -16.78 -3.53 27.10
CA HIS A 141 -17.36 -3.23 28.41
C HIS A 141 -16.43 -2.39 29.29
N VAL A 142 -15.14 -2.35 29.01
CA VAL A 142 -14.16 -1.60 29.80
C VAL A 142 -13.64 -0.41 29.00
N LYS A 143 -14.10 0.79 29.32
CA LYS A 143 -13.75 2.04 28.62
C LYS A 143 -12.23 2.28 28.52
N SER A 144 -11.44 1.82 29.48
CA SER A 144 -9.99 1.99 29.50
C SER A 144 -9.26 1.10 28.48
N SER A 145 -9.92 0.09 27.93
CA SER A 145 -9.33 -0.84 26.94
C SER A 145 -9.84 -0.61 25.51
N GLN A 146 -10.58 0.47 25.27
CA GLN A 146 -11.02 0.85 23.92
C GLN A 146 -9.84 1.43 23.13
N ARG A 147 -8.88 0.57 22.79
CA ARG A 147 -7.88 0.91 21.78
C ARG A 147 -8.57 0.82 20.42
N LYS A 148 -8.38 1.85 19.60
CA LYS A 148 -8.76 1.74 18.19
C LYS A 148 -7.97 0.57 17.59
N PRO A 149 -8.61 -0.38 16.90
CA PRO A 149 -7.87 -1.40 16.19
C PRO A 149 -6.90 -0.71 15.22
N ALA A 150 -5.71 -1.30 15.05
CA ALA A 150 -4.82 -0.85 13.99
C ALA A 150 -5.57 -0.96 12.66
N PRO A 151 -5.44 0.03 11.77
CA PRO A 151 -6.02 -0.07 10.44
C PRO A 151 -5.45 -1.30 9.72
N ASP A 152 -6.28 -1.98 8.97
CA ASP A 152 -5.86 -3.08 8.13
C ASP A 152 -5.00 -2.51 6.99
N THR A 153 -3.73 -2.86 6.99
CA THR A 153 -2.78 -2.45 5.96
C THR A 153 -2.06 -3.67 5.40
N PHE A 154 -1.79 -3.67 4.12
CA PHE A 154 -0.93 -4.68 3.52
C PHE A 154 -0.19 -4.15 2.29
N LEU A 155 0.80 -4.91 1.86
CA LEU A 155 1.66 -4.59 0.75
C LEU A 155 1.63 -5.72 -0.27
N GLU A 156 1.51 -5.36 -1.52
CA GLU A 156 1.63 -6.27 -2.65
C GLU A 156 2.77 -5.81 -3.56
N THR A 157 3.57 -6.74 -4.02
CA THR A 157 4.65 -6.47 -4.97
C THR A 157 4.50 -7.38 -6.16
N THR A 158 4.60 -6.82 -7.36
CA THR A 158 4.49 -7.56 -8.61
C THR A 158 5.63 -7.15 -9.55
N ASP A 159 6.33 -8.13 -10.08
CA ASP A 159 7.31 -7.90 -11.12
C ASP A 159 6.59 -7.59 -12.43
N LEU A 160 6.96 -6.49 -13.04
CA LEU A 160 6.44 -6.03 -14.32
C LEU A 160 7.46 -6.28 -15.43
N GLU A 161 7.04 -6.08 -16.67
CA GLU A 161 7.93 -6.12 -17.83
C GLU A 161 9.03 -5.03 -17.72
N ASN A 162 10.11 -5.20 -18.48
CA ASN A 162 11.24 -4.26 -18.55
C ASN A 162 11.94 -3.98 -17.21
N ASN A 163 11.96 -4.97 -16.29
CA ASN A 163 12.57 -4.86 -14.97
C ASN A 163 11.94 -3.80 -14.06
N PHE A 164 10.70 -3.44 -14.30
CA PHE A 164 9.94 -2.64 -13.36
C PHE A 164 9.32 -3.52 -12.26
N ILE A 165 9.14 -2.93 -11.08
CA ILE A 165 8.38 -3.54 -9.99
C ILE A 165 7.22 -2.62 -9.60
N SER A 166 6.04 -3.19 -9.47
CA SER A 166 4.89 -2.52 -8.89
C SER A 166 4.86 -2.77 -7.39
N ILE A 167 4.74 -1.69 -6.62
CA ILE A 167 4.56 -1.74 -5.16
C ILE A 167 3.22 -1.09 -4.87
N VAL A 168 2.25 -1.89 -4.42
CA VAL A 168 0.91 -1.43 -4.06
C VAL A 168 0.76 -1.47 -2.55
N LEU A 169 0.51 -0.30 -1.96
CA LEU A 169 0.29 -0.13 -0.54
C LEU A 169 -1.19 0.12 -0.28
N TYR A 170 -1.79 -0.73 0.55
CA TYR A 170 -3.17 -0.60 1.02
C TYR A 170 -3.18 -0.07 2.45
N TRP A 171 -3.95 1.03 2.71
CA TRP A 171 -4.05 1.66 4.05
C TRP A 171 -5.42 2.31 4.32
#